data_6707be5bd4d33617fa88359966823b8f
#
_entry.id   6707be5bd4d33617fa88359966823b8f
#
_cell.length_a   1.000
_cell.length_b   1.000
_cell.length_c   1.000
_cell.angle_alpha   90.00
_cell.angle_beta   90.00
_cell.angle_gamma   90.00
#
_symmetry.space_group_name_H-M   'P 1'
#
loop_
_entity.id
_entity.type
_entity.pdbx_description
1 polymer ?
#
loop_
_entity_poly.entity_id
_entity_poly.type
_entity_poly.pdbx_seq_one_letter_code
_entity_poly.pdbx_strand_id
1 'polypeptide(L)'
;MNIKFNGSINPYQINSEGTRIHQYAWNNKLSLGRLTNFNFTINWSLKNAEKSIAQERPENASDEEWNMIQNQLDDYIDFNIPWDVGLNYSYNYSKPVFEKNVRQTFNINGNVRLTEKWKIGFHSGYDFDNKEISYASLDFYRGLHCX
;
A
#
# COMPACT_ATOMS: atom_id res chain seq x y z
N MET A 1 1.48 8.48 1.68
CA MET A 1 2.11 7.45 2.52
C MET A 1 1.70 7.66 3.96
N ASN A 2 1.28 6.61 4.65
CA ASN A 2 0.90 6.65 6.06
C ASN A 2 1.55 5.48 6.78
N ILE A 3 2.27 5.77 7.84
CA ILE A 3 2.96 4.77 8.64
C ILE A 3 2.39 4.83 10.05
N LYS A 4 1.98 3.69 10.56
CA LYS A 4 1.48 3.56 11.94
C LYS A 4 2.29 2.51 12.67
N PHE A 5 2.67 2.82 13.87
CA PHE A 5 3.30 1.84 14.74
C PHE A 5 2.71 1.94 16.14
N ASN A 6 2.57 0.82 16.77
CA ASN A 6 2.03 0.71 18.11
C ASN A 6 2.77 -0.41 18.85
N GLY A 7 3.14 -0.16 20.07
CA GLY A 7 3.86 -1.15 20.86
C GLY A 7 3.41 -1.14 22.30
N SER A 8 3.47 -2.29 22.92
CA SER A 8 3.15 -2.46 24.33
C SER A 8 4.33 -3.15 25.04
N ILE A 9 4.78 -2.55 26.11
CA ILE A 9 5.89 -3.06 26.92
C ILE A 9 5.37 -3.41 28.28
N ASN A 10 5.72 -4.59 28.75
CA ASN A 10 5.40 -5.01 30.11
C ASN A 10 6.63 -4.76 30.98
N PRO A 11 6.55 -3.86 31.95
CA PRO A 11 7.70 -3.57 32.81
C PRO A 11 7.97 -4.63 33.88
N TYR A 12 7.06 -5.59 34.05
CA TYR A 12 7.19 -6.61 35.10
C TYR A 12 7.95 -7.83 34.58
N GLN A 13 8.76 -8.38 35.47
CA GLN A 13 9.42 -9.67 35.18
C GLN A 13 8.44 -10.82 35.32
N ILE A 14 8.75 -11.91 34.64
CA ILE A 14 7.98 -13.15 34.71
C ILE A 14 8.94 -14.23 35.26
N ASN A 15 8.48 -15.03 36.21
CA ASN A 15 9.26 -16.18 36.69
C ASN A 15 9.16 -17.33 35.69
N SER A 16 9.86 -18.43 35.96
CA SER A 16 9.87 -19.60 35.12
C SER A 16 8.51 -20.29 34.96
N GLU A 17 7.57 -19.94 35.82
CA GLU A 17 6.20 -20.47 35.81
C GLU A 17 5.21 -19.55 35.05
N GLY A 18 5.69 -18.44 34.50
CA GLY A 18 4.84 -17.52 33.74
C GLY A 18 4.07 -16.52 34.61
N THR A 19 4.33 -16.47 35.91
CA THR A 19 3.63 -15.58 36.83
C THR A 19 4.36 -14.23 36.91
N ARG A 20 3.59 -13.15 37.03
CA ARG A 20 4.17 -11.80 37.18
C ARG A 20 4.79 -11.66 38.55
N ILE A 21 6.05 -11.24 38.57
CA ILE A 21 6.73 -10.88 39.84
C ILE A 21 6.62 -9.37 39.99
N HIS A 22 6.40 -8.92 41.24
CA HIS A 22 6.31 -7.50 41.56
C HIS A 22 7.69 -6.84 41.59
N GLN A 23 8.53 -7.19 40.62
CA GLN A 23 9.83 -6.55 40.40
C GLN A 23 9.89 -5.96 39.01
N TYR A 24 10.26 -4.70 38.92
CA TYR A 24 10.43 -4.04 37.68
C TYR A 24 11.69 -4.51 36.96
N ALA A 25 11.60 -4.66 35.66
CA ALA A 25 12.71 -5.15 34.86
C ALA A 25 13.93 -4.24 34.89
N TRP A 26 13.74 -2.95 35.12
CA TRP A 26 14.83 -1.99 35.17
C TRP A 26 15.67 -2.06 36.47
N ASN A 27 15.19 -2.78 37.48
CA ASN A 27 15.94 -2.92 38.73
C ASN A 27 17.15 -3.82 38.62
N ASN A 28 17.20 -4.70 37.61
CA ASN A 28 18.26 -5.71 37.58
C ASN A 28 19.22 -5.62 36.36
N LYS A 29 18.96 -4.87 35.33
CA LYS A 29 19.88 -4.67 34.21
C LYS A 29 19.28 -3.73 33.16
N LEU A 30 19.22 -2.45 33.41
CA LEU A 30 18.87 -1.41 32.40
C LEU A 30 17.94 -1.89 31.25
N SER A 31 17.06 -2.83 31.56
CA SER A 31 16.12 -3.37 30.59
C SER A 31 14.81 -2.58 30.71
N LEU A 32 14.43 -1.94 29.63
CA LEU A 32 13.22 -1.10 29.56
C LEU A 32 11.92 -1.89 29.74
N GLY A 33 12.03 -3.21 29.98
CA GLY A 33 10.88 -4.08 30.09
C GLY A 33 10.80 -5.07 28.95
N ARG A 34 9.81 -5.91 28.98
CA ARG A 34 9.62 -6.94 27.96
C ARG A 34 8.61 -6.46 26.94
N LEU A 35 9.03 -6.45 25.67
CA LEU A 35 8.12 -6.11 24.57
C LEU A 35 7.10 -7.25 24.40
N THR A 36 5.85 -6.97 24.71
CA THR A 36 4.78 -7.97 24.63
C THR A 36 4.03 -7.93 23.30
N ASN A 37 3.85 -6.72 22.78
CA ASN A 37 3.19 -6.54 21.48
C ASN A 37 3.89 -5.44 20.71
N PHE A 38 4.01 -5.65 19.41
CA PHE A 38 4.47 -4.61 18.49
C PHE A 38 3.69 -4.77 17.18
N ASN A 39 3.15 -3.67 16.72
CA ASN A 39 2.35 -3.63 15.50
C ASN A 39 2.87 -2.49 14.63
N PHE A 40 3.20 -2.81 13.40
CA PHE A 40 3.71 -1.85 12.43
C PHE A 40 2.91 -1.99 11.14
N THR A 41 2.39 -0.89 10.63
CA THR A 41 1.60 -0.88 9.41
C THR A 41 2.06 0.26 8.52
N ILE A 42 2.29 -0.06 7.25
CA ILE A 42 2.58 0.93 6.21
C ILE A 42 1.44 0.89 5.20
N ASN A 43 0.87 2.06 4.94
CA ASN A 43 -0.09 2.25 3.86
C ASN A 43 0.51 3.23 2.87
N TRP A 44 0.69 2.80 1.65
CA TRP A 44 1.26 3.62 0.60
C TRP A 44 0.30 3.65 -0.57
N SER A 45 -0.03 4.84 -1.02
CA SER A 45 -0.89 5.05 -2.18
C SER A 45 -0.10 5.80 -3.24
N LEU A 46 -0.02 5.21 -4.40
CA LEU A 46 0.63 5.76 -5.58
C LEU A 46 -0.45 6.02 -6.62
N LYS A 47 -0.40 7.18 -7.23
CA LYS A 47 -1.37 7.58 -8.25
C LYS A 47 -0.65 8.29 -9.39
N ASN A 48 -1.02 7.95 -10.61
CA ASN A 48 -0.71 8.76 -11.76
C ASN A 48 -2.01 9.44 -12.19
N ALA A 49 -2.14 10.72 -11.90
CA ALA A 49 -3.28 11.49 -12.33
C ALA A 49 -3.08 11.91 -13.79
N GLU A 50 -4.14 11.87 -14.56
CA GLU A 50 -4.15 12.49 -15.88
C GLU A 50 -3.63 13.91 -15.78
N LYS A 51 -2.41 14.13 -16.23
CA LYS A 51 -1.99 15.47 -16.52
C LYS A 51 -2.66 15.84 -17.83
N SER A 52 -3.68 16.66 -17.77
CA SER A 52 -4.12 17.35 -18.95
C SER A 52 -2.90 18.13 -19.45
N ILE A 53 -2.27 17.65 -20.48
CA ILE A 53 -1.27 18.40 -21.20
C ILE A 53 -2.07 19.48 -21.92
N ALA A 54 -2.37 20.56 -21.19
CA ALA A 54 -2.72 21.80 -21.86
C ALA A 54 -1.42 22.23 -22.54
N GLN A 55 -1.21 21.72 -23.73
CA GLN A 55 -0.14 22.24 -24.57
C GLN A 55 -0.50 23.68 -24.88
N GLU A 56 0.10 24.59 -24.14
CA GLU A 56 0.03 26.00 -24.48
C GLU A 56 0.62 26.15 -25.89
N ARG A 57 -0.18 26.71 -26.79
CA ARG A 57 0.25 27.01 -28.14
C ARG A 57 1.52 27.84 -28.09
N PRO A 58 2.64 27.39 -28.68
CA PRO A 58 3.81 28.25 -28.76
C PRO A 58 3.48 29.52 -29.53
N GLU A 59 3.92 30.65 -29.02
CA GLU A 59 3.60 31.98 -29.59
C GLU A 59 3.99 32.11 -31.08
N ASN A 60 4.87 31.25 -31.56
CA ASN A 60 5.41 31.32 -32.92
C ASN A 60 4.89 30.23 -33.87
N ALA A 61 3.93 29.41 -33.41
CA ALA A 61 3.41 28.35 -34.27
C ALA A 61 2.33 28.89 -35.23
N SER A 62 2.47 28.59 -36.51
CA SER A 62 1.43 28.92 -37.49
C SER A 62 0.20 28.04 -37.28
N ASP A 63 -0.96 28.50 -37.70
CA ASP A 63 -2.21 27.77 -37.55
C ASP A 63 -2.16 26.40 -38.24
N GLU A 64 -1.43 26.30 -39.35
CA GLU A 64 -1.25 25.03 -40.07
C GLU A 64 -0.40 24.02 -39.31
N GLU A 65 0.70 24.51 -38.70
CA GLU A 65 1.57 23.67 -37.87
C GLU A 65 0.85 23.20 -36.60
N TRP A 66 0.06 24.07 -35.99
CA TRP A 66 -0.70 23.72 -34.81
C TRP A 66 -1.75 22.64 -35.10
N ASN A 67 -2.46 22.78 -36.26
CA ASN A 67 -3.44 21.77 -36.68
C ASN A 67 -2.78 20.43 -37.03
N MET A 68 -1.58 20.44 -37.59
CA MET A 68 -0.82 19.19 -37.85
C MET A 68 -0.42 18.50 -36.55
N ILE A 69 0.03 19.28 -35.59
CA ILE A 69 0.42 18.75 -34.28
C ILE A 69 -0.80 18.14 -33.57
N GLN A 70 -1.96 18.81 -33.62
CA GLN A 70 -3.17 18.27 -33.00
C GLN A 70 -3.65 16.99 -33.70
N ASN A 71 -3.61 16.96 -35.02
CA ASN A 71 -4.01 15.77 -35.78
C ASN A 71 -3.06 14.58 -35.55
N GLN A 72 -1.78 14.84 -35.35
CA GLN A 72 -0.82 13.79 -35.02
C GLN A 72 -0.96 13.28 -33.60
N LEU A 73 -1.44 14.11 -32.65
CA LEU A 73 -1.66 13.72 -31.29
C LEU A 73 -2.79 12.69 -31.16
N ASP A 74 -3.79 12.76 -32.02
CA ASP A 74 -4.88 11.76 -32.03
C ASP A 74 -4.40 10.37 -32.46
N ASP A 75 -3.29 10.30 -33.21
CA ASP A 75 -2.70 9.04 -33.65
C ASP A 75 -1.64 8.50 -32.67
N TYR A 76 -1.24 9.30 -31.67
CA TYR A 76 -0.29 8.87 -30.66
C TYR A 76 -1.04 8.19 -29.53
N ILE A 77 -0.65 6.96 -29.25
CA ILE A 77 -1.14 6.27 -28.06
C ILE A 77 -0.69 7.07 -26.84
N ASP A 78 -1.63 7.69 -26.17
CA ASP A 78 -1.33 8.43 -24.96
C ASP A 78 -0.96 7.44 -23.86
N PHE A 79 0.33 7.33 -23.57
CA PHE A 79 0.83 6.48 -22.49
C PHE A 79 0.51 7.03 -21.12
N ASN A 80 -0.20 8.16 -21.03
CA ASN A 80 -0.59 8.74 -19.77
C ASN A 80 -1.86 8.06 -19.21
N ILE A 81 -1.81 6.74 -19.15
CA ILE A 81 -2.91 5.93 -18.63
C ILE A 81 -3.06 6.22 -17.12
N PRO A 82 -4.22 6.70 -16.65
CA PRO A 82 -4.40 6.95 -15.23
C PRO A 82 -4.47 5.62 -14.46
N TRP A 83 -3.65 5.52 -13.42
CA TRP A 83 -3.62 4.34 -12.56
C TRP A 83 -3.47 4.76 -11.11
N ASP A 84 -3.98 3.92 -10.24
CA ASP A 84 -3.75 4.05 -8.80
C ASP A 84 -3.40 2.68 -8.22
N VAL A 85 -2.41 2.68 -7.35
CA VAL A 85 -1.95 1.46 -6.68
C VAL A 85 -1.84 1.74 -5.19
N GLY A 86 -2.50 0.90 -4.40
CA GLY A 86 -2.41 0.92 -2.95
C GLY A 86 -1.62 -0.28 -2.46
N LEU A 87 -0.67 -0.02 -1.57
CA LEU A 87 0.14 -1.04 -0.91
C LEU A 87 -0.12 -0.95 0.59
N ASN A 88 -0.41 -2.09 1.19
CA ASN A 88 -0.58 -2.20 2.63
C ASN A 88 0.30 -3.32 3.15
N TYR A 89 1.22 -3.00 4.04
CA TYR A 89 2.05 -3.98 4.72
C TYR A 89 1.77 -3.91 6.21
N SER A 90 1.55 -5.06 6.83
CA SER A 90 1.27 -5.16 8.26
C SER A 90 2.19 -6.20 8.90
N TYR A 91 2.86 -5.79 9.94
CA TYR A 91 3.73 -6.64 10.75
C TYR A 91 3.19 -6.63 12.17
N ASN A 92 2.83 -7.79 12.68
CA ASN A 92 2.32 -7.96 14.04
C ASN A 92 3.21 -8.92 14.80
N TYR A 93 3.73 -8.46 15.91
CA TYR A 93 4.54 -9.26 16.83
C TYR A 93 3.79 -9.34 18.15
N SER A 94 3.66 -10.54 18.69
CA SER A 94 3.03 -10.76 19.98
C SER A 94 3.79 -11.84 20.74
N LYS A 95 4.18 -11.52 21.96
CA LYS A 95 4.84 -12.47 22.85
C LYS A 95 4.26 -12.30 24.27
N PRO A 96 3.09 -12.90 24.54
CA PRO A 96 2.45 -12.67 25.84
C PRO A 96 3.24 -13.24 27.01
N VAL A 97 3.77 -14.46 26.90
CA VAL A 97 4.58 -15.07 27.98
C VAL A 97 5.83 -15.69 27.38
N PHE A 98 5.73 -16.89 26.80
CA PHE A 98 6.87 -17.60 26.23
C PHE A 98 6.75 -17.81 24.73
N GLU A 99 5.54 -17.92 24.25
CA GLU A 99 5.29 -18.14 22.82
C GLU A 99 5.44 -16.84 22.03
N LYS A 100 6.27 -16.92 21.00
CA LYS A 100 6.46 -15.82 20.08
C LYS A 100 5.54 -16.05 18.88
N ASN A 101 4.69 -15.07 18.60
CA ASN A 101 3.81 -15.11 17.45
C ASN A 101 4.12 -13.90 16.57
N VAL A 102 4.50 -14.15 15.33
CA VAL A 102 4.79 -13.10 14.35
C VAL A 102 3.85 -13.34 13.17
N ARG A 103 3.14 -12.30 12.78
CA ARG A 103 2.27 -12.36 11.60
C ARG A 103 2.60 -11.21 10.67
N GLN A 104 2.87 -11.54 9.43
CA GLN A 104 3.19 -10.56 8.39
C GLN A 104 2.23 -10.75 7.23
N THR A 105 1.59 -9.65 6.82
CA THR A 105 0.69 -9.68 5.66
C THR A 105 1.01 -8.50 4.75
N PHE A 106 0.89 -8.74 3.45
CA PHE A 106 1.08 -7.74 2.43
C PHE A 106 -0.14 -7.75 1.52
N ASN A 107 -0.73 -6.60 1.29
CA ASN A 107 -1.87 -6.47 0.39
C ASN A 107 -1.54 -5.43 -0.65
N ILE A 108 -1.88 -5.73 -1.89
CA ILE A 108 -1.76 -4.81 -3.01
C ILE A 108 -3.11 -4.72 -3.70
N ASN A 109 -3.52 -3.51 -4.00
CA ASN A 109 -4.72 -3.25 -4.78
C ASN A 109 -4.42 -2.14 -5.77
N GLY A 110 -5.00 -2.25 -6.93
CA GLY A 110 -4.75 -1.25 -7.95
C GLY A 110 -5.87 -1.18 -8.97
N ASN A 111 -5.94 -0.03 -9.62
CA ASN A 111 -6.88 0.21 -10.71
C ASN A 111 -6.12 0.88 -11.84
N VAL A 112 -6.41 0.43 -13.05
CA VAL A 112 -5.85 1.01 -14.27
C VAL A 112 -7.00 1.30 -15.21
N ARG A 113 -7.11 2.54 -15.67
CA ARG A 113 -8.13 2.94 -16.65
C ARG A 113 -7.50 2.94 -18.02
N LEU A 114 -7.77 1.86 -18.80
CA LEU A 114 -7.21 1.70 -20.13
C LEU A 114 -7.81 2.68 -21.13
N THR A 115 -9.11 2.91 -21.03
CA THR A 115 -9.85 3.88 -21.84
C THR A 115 -10.97 4.45 -20.99
N GLU A 116 -11.73 5.41 -21.53
CA GLU A 116 -12.89 5.98 -20.84
C GLU A 116 -13.93 4.91 -20.48
N LYS A 117 -13.95 3.80 -21.22
CA LYS A 117 -14.95 2.74 -21.06
C LYS A 117 -14.41 1.50 -20.35
N TRP A 118 -13.09 1.31 -20.29
CA TRP A 118 -12.49 0.11 -19.74
C TRP A 118 -11.64 0.42 -18.52
N LYS A 119 -11.93 -0.26 -17.43
CA LYS A 119 -11.17 -0.18 -16.19
C LYS A 119 -10.81 -1.58 -15.73
N ILE A 120 -9.55 -1.78 -15.31
CA ILE A 120 -9.09 -3.03 -14.73
C ILE A 120 -8.75 -2.76 -13.26
N GLY A 121 -9.33 -3.57 -12.38
CA GLY A 121 -8.97 -3.58 -10.96
C GLY A 121 -8.26 -4.86 -10.62
N PHE A 122 -7.26 -4.79 -9.74
CA PHE A 122 -6.62 -5.99 -9.24
C PHE A 122 -6.43 -5.88 -7.73
N HIS A 123 -6.57 -7.01 -7.06
CA HIS A 123 -6.39 -7.13 -5.62
C HIS A 123 -5.65 -8.42 -5.32
N SER A 124 -4.65 -8.33 -4.48
CA SER A 124 -3.91 -9.52 -4.08
C SER A 124 -3.41 -9.36 -2.65
N GLY A 125 -3.38 -10.46 -1.92
CA GLY A 125 -2.83 -10.52 -0.58
C GLY A 125 -1.83 -11.64 -0.46
N TYR A 126 -0.75 -11.39 0.27
CA TYR A 126 0.28 -12.38 0.52
C TYR A 126 0.49 -12.55 2.04
N ASP A 127 0.49 -13.78 2.49
CA ASP A 127 0.75 -14.15 3.88
C ASP A 127 2.16 -14.74 3.98
N PHE A 128 3.03 -14.04 4.69
CA PHE A 128 4.42 -14.46 4.86
C PHE A 128 4.56 -15.65 5.81
N ASP A 129 3.59 -15.86 6.70
CA ASP A 129 3.66 -16.95 7.65
C ASP A 129 3.44 -18.31 6.97
N ASN A 130 2.46 -18.36 6.10
CA ASN A 130 2.14 -19.55 5.32
C ASN A 130 2.91 -19.60 4.00
N LYS A 131 3.52 -18.49 3.60
CA LYS A 131 4.22 -18.31 2.32
C LYS A 131 3.28 -18.58 1.14
N GLU A 132 2.08 -18.07 1.25
CA GLU A 132 1.02 -18.29 0.27
C GLU A 132 0.36 -16.99 -0.13
N ILE A 133 -0.15 -16.95 -1.36
CA ILE A 133 -1.03 -15.89 -1.78
C ILE A 133 -2.39 -16.14 -1.13
N SER A 134 -2.82 -15.24 -0.26
CA SER A 134 -4.09 -15.38 0.45
C SER A 134 -5.28 -15.27 -0.49
N TYR A 135 -5.16 -14.36 -1.44
CA TYR A 135 -6.17 -14.17 -2.47
C TYR A 135 -5.54 -13.39 -3.62
N ALA A 136 -6.12 -13.57 -4.80
CA ALA A 136 -5.80 -12.76 -5.97
C ALA A 136 -7.05 -12.64 -6.81
N SER A 137 -7.42 -11.43 -7.18
CA SER A 137 -8.57 -11.18 -8.03
C SER A 137 -8.21 -10.15 -9.09
N LEU A 138 -8.82 -10.32 -10.24
CA LEU A 138 -8.68 -9.40 -11.37
C LEU A 138 -10.09 -9.06 -11.85
N ASP A 139 -10.43 -7.81 -11.81
CA ASP A 139 -11.76 -7.33 -12.12
C ASP A 139 -11.72 -6.46 -13.37
N PHE A 140 -12.62 -6.74 -14.31
CA PHE A 140 -12.75 -5.98 -15.55
C PHE A 140 -14.08 -5.25 -15.52
N TYR A 141 -14.02 -3.95 -15.69
CA TYR A 141 -15.21 -3.10 -15.73
C TYR A 141 -15.31 -2.46 -17.13
N ARG A 142 -16.48 -2.56 -17.71
CA ARG A 142 -16.78 -1.90 -18.98
C ARG A 142 -18.02 -1.02 -18.81
N GLY A 143 -17.84 0.26 -19.04
CA GLY A 143 -18.95 1.19 -19.05
C GLY A 143 -19.74 1.06 -20.35
N LEU A 144 -20.98 0.53 -20.26
CA LEU A 144 -21.90 0.46 -21.38
C LEU A 144 -22.76 1.73 -21.37
N HIS A 145 -22.41 2.70 -22.19
CA HIS A 145 -23.27 3.84 -22.43
C HIS A 145 -24.28 3.44 -23.50
N CYS A 146 -25.56 3.32 -23.09
CA CYS A 146 -26.66 3.24 -24.05
C CYS A 146 -26.96 4.66 -24.54
N UNK A 147 -26.63 4.79 -25.54
CA UNK A 147 -26.98 5.99 -26.14
C UNK A 147 -28.15 5.96 -26.83
#